data_997de2e2f9393be216c72726ce82873f
#
_entry.id   997de2e2f9393be216c72726ce82873f
#
_cell.length_a   1.000
_cell.length_b   1.000
_cell.length_c   1.000
_cell.angle_alpha   90.00
_cell.angle_beta   90.00
_cell.angle_gamma   90.00
#
_symmetry.space_group_name_H-M   'P 1'
#
loop_
_entity.id
_entity.type
_entity.pdbx_description
1 polymer ?
#
loop_
_entity_poly.entity_id
_entity_poly.type
_entity_poly.pdbx_seq_one_letter_code
_entity_poly.pdbx_strand_id
1 'polypeptide(L)'
;MNQDDYSREISAQRPSNIARLLAGFVFLTVSVIYRLNAIFFISVFFITASAVWLYFVERKYSIIKKHENLWFFIASIDITTVSLFVYFTGAAYSPVIMGYIFMVTLSSTDLKRIRGRFSAAFSIFSFLVILILVTAGIIEYVNILSSSGEKPGIFASVIAFLLLLIACFSVNDMIYNIYYQYNEKNTALSSALDSVKKLKDQQDGDYFLTSLLLEPFYSEQKETGLISMEILMRQYKRFIFKGKEYDLGGDACLSDVIFVKGEKYFIFLNGDAMGKSMQGAGGAVVLCSVFRSITEHLRTSVNTAEFRPELWLLQSFGDLHKVFESFMGLMLASCIFGILEESSGELLFMNAEHPFLILYRDEKARFIESESSMNRKLGTLEMNSDPIVQRFHLVHGDILFLGSDGKDDLGLADPSGMRVVDSEETRILSVIESAKGDIQKTAELLFTFGAQVDDLSIMKIKYFNDASKSH
;
A
#
# COMPACT_ATOMS: atom_id res chain seq x y z
N MET A 1 -21.20 -11.86 19.25
CA MET A 1 -21.29 -12.01 17.79
C MET A 1 -21.71 -10.67 17.23
N ASN A 2 -20.85 -10.05 16.45
CA ASN A 2 -21.05 -8.72 15.90
C ASN A 2 -22.20 -8.73 14.86
N GLN A 3 -22.86 -7.57 14.70
CA GLN A 3 -23.94 -7.38 13.73
C GLN A 3 -23.48 -7.72 12.28
N ASP A 4 -22.18 -7.61 12.03
CA ASP A 4 -21.54 -7.96 10.74
C ASP A 4 -21.48 -9.47 10.47
N ASP A 5 -21.26 -10.31 11.49
CA ASP A 5 -21.28 -11.77 11.33
C ASP A 5 -22.71 -12.28 11.01
N TYR A 6 -23.69 -11.62 11.58
CA TYR A 6 -25.10 -11.92 11.35
C TYR A 6 -25.53 -11.62 9.90
N SER A 7 -25.12 -10.47 9.40
CA SER A 7 -25.41 -10.04 8.01
C SER A 7 -24.73 -10.93 6.97
N ARG A 8 -23.51 -11.42 7.25
CA ARG A 8 -22.77 -12.36 6.39
C ARG A 8 -23.42 -13.73 6.31
N GLU A 9 -23.88 -14.28 7.45
CA GLU A 9 -24.57 -15.58 7.46
C GLU A 9 -25.91 -15.55 6.69
N ILE A 10 -26.67 -14.46 6.79
CA ILE A 10 -27.92 -14.28 6.02
C ILE A 10 -27.62 -14.13 4.52
N SER A 11 -26.60 -13.31 4.17
CA SER A 11 -26.24 -13.09 2.77
C SER A 11 -25.74 -14.36 2.08
N ALA A 12 -25.10 -15.27 2.80
CA ALA A 12 -24.64 -16.55 2.30
C ALA A 12 -25.78 -17.50 1.94
N GLN A 13 -26.92 -17.44 2.65
CA GLN A 13 -28.09 -18.30 2.39
C GLN A 13 -29.06 -17.72 1.35
N ARG A 14 -28.98 -16.43 1.06
CA ARG A 14 -29.90 -15.73 0.14
C ARG A 14 -29.92 -16.30 -1.28
N PRO A 15 -28.77 -16.61 -1.93
CA PRO A 15 -28.77 -17.21 -3.27
C PRO A 15 -29.47 -18.56 -3.33
N SER A 16 -29.29 -19.42 -2.33
CA SER A 16 -29.91 -20.74 -2.25
C SER A 16 -31.42 -20.63 -2.12
N ASN A 17 -31.93 -19.71 -1.31
CA ASN A 17 -33.35 -19.47 -1.14
C ASN A 17 -34.01 -18.88 -2.39
N ILE A 18 -33.34 -17.99 -3.11
CA ILE A 18 -33.80 -17.46 -4.40
C ILE A 18 -33.86 -18.58 -5.45
N ALA A 19 -32.84 -19.45 -5.50
CA ALA A 19 -32.80 -20.57 -6.43
C ALA A 19 -33.97 -21.57 -6.20
N ARG A 20 -34.38 -21.80 -4.93
CA ARG A 20 -35.56 -22.61 -4.59
C ARG A 20 -36.86 -22.00 -5.13
N LEU A 21 -37.05 -20.68 -4.96
CA LEU A 21 -38.20 -19.97 -5.50
C LEU A 21 -38.27 -20.06 -7.03
N LEU A 22 -37.12 -19.82 -7.69
CA LEU A 22 -37.02 -19.93 -9.16
C LEU A 22 -37.35 -21.32 -9.65
N ALA A 23 -36.88 -22.39 -9.00
CA ALA A 23 -37.20 -23.75 -9.32
C ALA A 23 -38.71 -24.00 -9.20
N GLY A 24 -39.35 -23.52 -8.13
CA GLY A 24 -40.82 -23.60 -7.97
C GLY A 24 -41.59 -22.93 -9.11
N PHE A 25 -41.16 -21.75 -9.54
CA PHE A 25 -41.79 -21.05 -10.68
C PHE A 25 -41.61 -21.81 -12.01
N VAL A 26 -40.45 -22.43 -12.25
CA VAL A 26 -40.24 -23.27 -13.43
C VAL A 26 -41.23 -24.44 -13.45
N PHE A 27 -41.39 -25.15 -12.32
CA PHE A 27 -42.35 -26.26 -12.22
C PHE A 27 -43.80 -25.77 -12.36
N LEU A 28 -44.14 -24.62 -11.81
CA LEU A 28 -45.47 -24.02 -11.97
C LEU A 28 -45.75 -23.70 -13.44
N THR A 29 -44.79 -23.11 -14.16
CA THR A 29 -44.93 -22.80 -15.59
C THR A 29 -45.16 -24.06 -16.41
N VAL A 30 -44.35 -25.10 -16.17
CA VAL A 30 -44.52 -26.41 -16.82
C VAL A 30 -45.89 -27.01 -16.53
N SER A 31 -46.39 -26.94 -15.29
CA SER A 31 -47.69 -27.49 -14.90
C SER A 31 -48.86 -26.79 -15.61
N VAL A 32 -48.75 -25.47 -15.83
CA VAL A 32 -49.77 -24.68 -16.54
C VAL A 32 -49.76 -25.00 -18.03
N ILE A 33 -48.58 -25.06 -18.67
CA ILE A 33 -48.42 -25.34 -20.10
C ILE A 33 -49.00 -26.71 -20.45
N TYR A 34 -48.71 -27.73 -19.62
CA TYR A 34 -49.12 -29.10 -19.86
C TYR A 34 -50.44 -29.46 -19.16
N ARG A 35 -51.14 -28.52 -18.50
CA ARG A 35 -52.41 -28.68 -17.79
C ARG A 35 -52.38 -29.83 -16.74
N LEU A 36 -51.30 -29.87 -15.97
CA LEU A 36 -51.01 -30.91 -15.00
C LEU A 36 -51.49 -30.51 -13.58
N ASN A 37 -52.75 -30.72 -13.28
CA ASN A 37 -53.36 -30.23 -12.04
C ASN A 37 -52.61 -30.67 -10.77
N ALA A 38 -52.14 -31.93 -10.69
CA ALA A 38 -51.42 -32.43 -9.52
C ALA A 38 -50.07 -31.67 -9.34
N ILE A 39 -49.30 -31.49 -10.41
CA ILE A 39 -48.03 -30.77 -10.39
C ILE A 39 -48.26 -29.28 -10.08
N PHE A 40 -49.35 -28.68 -10.56
CA PHE A 40 -49.74 -27.32 -10.26
C PHE A 40 -49.86 -27.09 -8.73
N PHE A 41 -50.66 -27.93 -8.05
CA PHE A 41 -50.82 -27.78 -6.60
C PHE A 41 -49.51 -28.01 -5.83
N ILE A 42 -48.71 -28.99 -6.23
CA ILE A 42 -47.39 -29.25 -5.62
C ILE A 42 -46.46 -28.04 -5.82
N SER A 43 -46.45 -27.44 -7.01
CA SER A 43 -45.62 -26.25 -7.30
C SER A 43 -46.04 -25.04 -6.48
N VAL A 44 -47.35 -24.78 -6.33
CA VAL A 44 -47.87 -23.69 -5.51
C VAL A 44 -47.50 -23.90 -4.05
N PHE A 45 -47.62 -25.12 -3.53
CA PHE A 45 -47.20 -25.46 -2.18
C PHE A 45 -45.69 -25.21 -1.98
N PHE A 46 -44.85 -25.67 -2.91
CA PHE A 46 -43.40 -25.51 -2.83
C PHE A 46 -42.97 -24.02 -2.87
N ILE A 47 -43.58 -23.21 -3.75
CA ILE A 47 -43.35 -21.77 -3.81
C ILE A 47 -43.71 -21.09 -2.49
N THR A 48 -44.89 -21.45 -1.96
CA THR A 48 -45.40 -20.89 -0.71
C THR A 48 -44.49 -21.24 0.46
N ALA A 49 -44.10 -22.51 0.58
CA ALA A 49 -43.19 -22.98 1.63
C ALA A 49 -41.82 -22.29 1.51
N SER A 50 -41.29 -22.13 0.29
CA SER A 50 -40.01 -21.45 0.04
C SER A 50 -40.08 -19.96 0.36
N ALA A 51 -41.17 -19.27 0.05
CA ALA A 51 -41.38 -17.86 0.38
C ALA A 51 -41.48 -17.62 1.89
N VAL A 52 -42.22 -18.49 2.58
CA VAL A 52 -42.30 -18.47 4.05
C VAL A 52 -40.95 -18.70 4.68
N TRP A 53 -40.16 -19.66 4.19
CA TRP A 53 -38.81 -19.91 4.68
C TRP A 53 -37.88 -18.73 4.45
N LEU A 54 -37.91 -18.12 3.26
CA LEU A 54 -37.11 -16.92 2.95
C LEU A 54 -37.45 -15.76 3.91
N TYR A 55 -38.73 -15.54 4.18
CA TYR A 55 -39.19 -14.56 5.16
C TYR A 55 -38.60 -14.82 6.55
N PHE A 56 -38.60 -16.06 7.01
CA PHE A 56 -38.01 -16.43 8.30
C PHE A 56 -36.50 -16.25 8.33
N VAL A 57 -35.80 -16.61 7.26
CA VAL A 57 -34.36 -16.38 7.14
C VAL A 57 -34.01 -14.89 7.20
N GLU A 58 -34.76 -14.02 6.48
CA GLU A 58 -34.44 -12.59 6.44
C GLU A 58 -34.88 -11.85 7.71
N ARG A 59 -35.96 -12.23 8.34
CA ARG A 59 -36.57 -11.50 9.47
C ARG A 59 -36.37 -12.13 10.84
N LYS A 60 -36.18 -13.42 10.93
CA LYS A 60 -36.16 -14.20 12.16
C LYS A 60 -35.00 -15.19 12.26
N TYR A 61 -33.87 -14.85 11.65
CA TYR A 61 -32.69 -15.72 11.60
C TYR A 61 -32.22 -16.21 12.99
N SER A 62 -32.36 -15.37 14.02
CA SER A 62 -32.03 -15.73 15.40
C SER A 62 -32.80 -16.95 15.90
N ILE A 63 -34.07 -17.15 15.46
CA ILE A 63 -34.88 -18.30 15.82
C ILE A 63 -34.36 -19.56 15.09
N ILE A 64 -34.04 -19.43 13.81
CA ILE A 64 -33.48 -20.53 13.00
C ILE A 64 -32.15 -21.01 13.58
N LYS A 65 -31.28 -20.07 13.98
CA LYS A 65 -29.98 -20.37 14.59
C LYS A 65 -30.13 -21.09 15.93
N LYS A 66 -31.17 -20.77 16.72
CA LYS A 66 -31.44 -21.43 17.99
C LYS A 66 -32.01 -22.84 17.81
N HIS A 67 -32.71 -23.08 16.69
CA HIS A 67 -33.39 -24.36 16.40
C HIS A 67 -32.84 -24.99 15.11
N GLU A 68 -31.62 -25.51 15.17
CA GLU A 68 -30.94 -26.12 14.01
C GLU A 68 -31.73 -27.24 13.34
N ASN A 69 -32.60 -27.93 14.08
CA ASN A 69 -33.47 -28.99 13.56
C ASN A 69 -34.48 -28.48 12.51
N LEU A 70 -34.84 -27.20 12.54
CA LEU A 70 -35.71 -26.60 11.53
C LEU A 70 -35.15 -26.74 10.12
N TRP A 71 -33.81 -26.68 10.00
CA TRP A 71 -33.16 -26.86 8.72
C TRP A 71 -33.41 -28.26 8.13
N PHE A 72 -33.26 -29.31 8.94
CA PHE A 72 -33.52 -30.70 8.50
C PHE A 72 -34.98 -30.90 8.10
N PHE A 73 -35.90 -30.30 8.82
CA PHE A 73 -37.33 -30.35 8.50
C PHE A 73 -37.62 -29.70 7.13
N ILE A 74 -37.09 -28.52 6.85
CA ILE A 74 -37.28 -27.84 5.57
C ILE A 74 -36.61 -28.62 4.43
N ALA A 75 -35.40 -29.11 4.61
CA ALA A 75 -34.71 -29.92 3.61
C ALA A 75 -35.52 -31.20 3.28
N SER A 76 -36.18 -31.82 4.30
CA SER A 76 -37.05 -32.98 4.08
C SER A 76 -38.28 -32.63 3.26
N ILE A 77 -38.91 -31.47 3.48
CA ILE A 77 -40.05 -30.98 2.67
C ILE A 77 -39.62 -30.79 1.24
N ASP A 78 -38.48 -30.14 1.01
CA ASP A 78 -37.96 -29.87 -0.34
C ASP A 78 -37.69 -31.17 -1.11
N ILE A 79 -36.98 -32.11 -0.49
CA ILE A 79 -36.65 -33.40 -1.10
C ILE A 79 -37.89 -34.21 -1.37
N THR A 80 -38.85 -34.19 -0.45
CA THR A 80 -40.15 -34.87 -0.66
C THR A 80 -40.91 -34.27 -1.82
N THR A 81 -40.87 -32.94 -1.98
CA THR A 81 -41.49 -32.25 -3.11
C THR A 81 -40.84 -32.67 -4.44
N VAL A 82 -39.50 -32.69 -4.48
CA VAL A 82 -38.75 -33.19 -5.66
C VAL A 82 -39.13 -34.64 -5.94
N SER A 83 -39.28 -35.47 -4.93
CA SER A 83 -39.67 -36.87 -5.04
C SER A 83 -41.04 -37.04 -5.71
N LEU A 84 -42.01 -36.19 -5.33
CA LEU A 84 -43.32 -36.18 -6.00
C LEU A 84 -43.23 -35.80 -7.47
N PHE A 85 -42.41 -34.80 -7.80
CA PHE A 85 -42.14 -34.44 -9.21
C PHE A 85 -41.51 -35.61 -9.98
N VAL A 86 -40.52 -36.31 -9.40
CA VAL A 86 -39.87 -37.47 -10.01
C VAL A 86 -40.87 -38.58 -10.25
N TYR A 87 -41.79 -38.85 -9.29
CA TYR A 87 -42.82 -39.83 -9.46
C TYR A 87 -43.77 -39.53 -10.63
N PHE A 88 -44.32 -38.30 -10.70
CA PHE A 88 -45.26 -37.91 -11.75
C PHE A 88 -44.61 -37.77 -13.14
N THR A 89 -43.31 -37.67 -13.25
CA THR A 89 -42.58 -37.48 -14.52
C THR A 89 -41.85 -38.73 -15.01
N GLY A 90 -42.14 -39.90 -14.42
CA GLY A 90 -41.66 -41.17 -14.94
C GLY A 90 -40.64 -41.92 -14.09
N ALA A 91 -40.55 -41.63 -12.80
CA ALA A 91 -39.70 -42.31 -11.82
C ALA A 91 -38.23 -42.46 -12.33
N ALA A 92 -37.78 -43.66 -12.68
CA ALA A 92 -36.41 -43.90 -13.19
C ALA A 92 -36.08 -43.18 -14.51
N TYR A 93 -37.08 -42.83 -15.30
CA TYR A 93 -36.91 -42.09 -16.57
C TYR A 93 -37.17 -40.61 -16.42
N SER A 94 -37.42 -40.12 -15.20
CA SER A 94 -37.70 -38.71 -14.94
C SER A 94 -36.50 -37.82 -15.19
N PRO A 95 -36.61 -36.78 -16.01
CA PRO A 95 -35.54 -35.77 -16.15
C PRO A 95 -35.36 -34.95 -14.85
N VAL A 96 -36.34 -34.96 -13.95
CA VAL A 96 -36.34 -34.23 -12.68
C VAL A 96 -35.45 -34.89 -11.62
N ILE A 97 -34.90 -36.10 -11.86
CA ILE A 97 -33.88 -36.74 -11.00
C ILE A 97 -32.73 -35.78 -10.68
N MET A 98 -32.35 -34.94 -11.60
CA MET A 98 -31.30 -33.89 -11.39
C MET A 98 -31.69 -32.91 -10.26
N GLY A 99 -32.96 -32.78 -9.93
CA GLY A 99 -33.45 -31.99 -8.79
C GLY A 99 -32.89 -32.45 -7.45
N TYR A 100 -32.62 -33.73 -7.28
CA TYR A 100 -31.99 -34.25 -6.06
C TYR A 100 -30.54 -33.76 -5.94
N ILE A 101 -29.78 -33.79 -7.06
CA ILE A 101 -28.40 -33.28 -7.10
C ILE A 101 -28.39 -31.78 -6.76
N PHE A 102 -29.33 -31.02 -7.32
CA PHE A 102 -29.51 -29.61 -7.02
C PHE A 102 -29.77 -29.36 -5.52
N MET A 103 -30.64 -30.14 -4.88
CA MET A 103 -30.90 -30.01 -3.45
C MET A 103 -29.69 -30.37 -2.58
N VAL A 104 -28.93 -31.39 -2.96
CA VAL A 104 -27.67 -31.76 -2.30
C VAL A 104 -26.66 -30.63 -2.45
N THR A 105 -26.52 -30.04 -3.66
CA THR A 105 -25.64 -28.91 -3.92
C THR A 105 -25.98 -27.73 -3.00
N LEU A 106 -27.22 -27.31 -2.95
CA LEU A 106 -27.66 -26.19 -2.08
C LEU A 106 -27.36 -26.46 -0.60
N SER A 107 -27.54 -27.70 -0.16
CA SER A 107 -27.30 -28.10 1.23
C SER A 107 -25.82 -28.21 1.58
N SER A 108 -24.98 -28.48 0.58
CA SER A 108 -23.52 -28.65 0.75
C SER A 108 -22.77 -27.34 0.78
N THR A 109 -23.37 -26.23 0.35
CA THR A 109 -22.78 -24.87 0.47
C THR A 109 -22.77 -24.36 1.91
N ASP A 110 -23.47 -25.00 2.82
CA ASP A 110 -23.43 -24.72 4.25
C ASP A 110 -22.17 -25.36 4.88
N LEU A 111 -21.47 -24.60 5.75
CA LEU A 111 -20.26 -25.06 6.44
C LEU A 111 -20.45 -26.32 7.32
N LYS A 112 -21.70 -26.75 7.53
CA LYS A 112 -22.02 -27.95 8.30
C LYS A 112 -22.11 -29.17 7.38
N ARG A 113 -21.04 -29.94 7.28
CA ARG A 113 -20.96 -31.18 6.46
C ARG A 113 -22.12 -32.13 6.68
N ILE A 114 -22.72 -32.14 7.89
CA ILE A 114 -23.83 -32.98 8.24
C ILE A 114 -25.12 -32.67 7.44
N ARG A 115 -25.32 -31.41 7.04
CA ARG A 115 -26.50 -30.97 6.28
C ARG A 115 -26.48 -31.50 4.85
N GLY A 116 -25.34 -31.37 4.15
CA GLY A 116 -25.19 -31.95 2.82
C GLY A 116 -25.31 -33.48 2.80
N ARG A 117 -24.71 -34.16 3.79
CA ARG A 117 -24.83 -35.62 3.93
C ARG A 117 -26.24 -36.06 4.20
N PHE A 118 -26.99 -35.35 5.06
CA PHE A 118 -28.39 -35.62 5.31
C PHE A 118 -29.24 -35.50 4.03
N SER A 119 -29.08 -34.39 3.29
CA SER A 119 -29.78 -34.17 2.03
C SER A 119 -29.45 -35.24 0.99
N ALA A 120 -28.19 -35.66 0.87
CA ALA A 120 -27.79 -36.76 -0.01
C ALA A 120 -28.45 -38.08 0.39
N ALA A 121 -28.37 -38.47 1.67
CA ALA A 121 -28.94 -39.70 2.17
C ALA A 121 -30.47 -39.72 2.05
N PHE A 122 -31.15 -38.61 2.38
CA PHE A 122 -32.60 -38.52 2.29
C PHE A 122 -33.10 -38.50 0.84
N SER A 123 -32.38 -37.87 -0.10
CA SER A 123 -32.65 -37.91 -1.54
C SER A 123 -32.57 -39.33 -2.10
N ILE A 124 -31.51 -40.06 -1.75
CA ILE A 124 -31.29 -41.44 -2.19
C ILE A 124 -32.37 -42.36 -1.61
N PHE A 125 -32.67 -42.21 -0.33
CA PHE A 125 -33.75 -42.99 0.34
C PHE A 125 -35.12 -42.75 -0.30
N SER A 126 -35.47 -41.46 -0.53
CA SER A 126 -36.79 -41.11 -1.13
C SER A 126 -36.92 -41.65 -2.56
N PHE A 127 -35.83 -41.56 -3.35
CA PHE A 127 -35.82 -42.12 -4.70
C PHE A 127 -35.93 -43.66 -4.71
N LEU A 128 -35.23 -44.35 -3.80
CA LEU A 128 -35.32 -45.79 -3.64
C LEU A 128 -36.74 -46.25 -3.30
N VAL A 129 -37.41 -45.54 -2.37
CA VAL A 129 -38.80 -45.83 -2.03
C VAL A 129 -39.73 -45.73 -3.24
N ILE A 130 -39.60 -44.67 -4.06
CA ILE A 130 -40.38 -44.52 -5.30
C ILE A 130 -40.14 -45.70 -6.25
N LEU A 131 -38.89 -46.06 -6.47
CA LEU A 131 -38.52 -47.16 -7.37
C LEU A 131 -39.11 -48.50 -6.91
N ILE A 132 -39.03 -48.80 -5.61
CA ILE A 132 -39.62 -50.03 -5.04
C ILE A 132 -41.13 -50.05 -5.21
N LEU A 133 -41.80 -48.94 -4.86
CA LEU A 133 -43.27 -48.88 -4.94
C LEU A 133 -43.78 -48.99 -6.38
N VAL A 134 -43.10 -48.38 -7.35
CA VAL A 134 -43.46 -48.46 -8.77
C VAL A 134 -43.13 -49.85 -9.38
N THR A 135 -41.94 -50.41 -9.08
CA THR A 135 -41.52 -51.71 -9.64
C THR A 135 -42.34 -52.87 -9.06
N ALA A 136 -42.68 -52.81 -7.75
CA ALA A 136 -43.52 -53.77 -7.08
C ALA A 136 -45.02 -53.68 -7.48
N GLY A 137 -45.40 -52.62 -8.22
CA GLY A 137 -46.79 -52.39 -8.63
C GLY A 137 -47.73 -51.97 -7.49
N ILE A 138 -47.15 -51.47 -6.39
CA ILE A 138 -47.92 -50.96 -5.24
C ILE A 138 -48.60 -49.64 -5.59
N ILE A 139 -47.87 -48.80 -6.38
CA ILE A 139 -48.41 -47.56 -6.94
C ILE A 139 -48.36 -47.64 -8.48
N GLU A 140 -49.33 -46.96 -9.11
CA GLU A 140 -49.36 -46.89 -10.58
C GLU A 140 -48.16 -46.15 -11.13
N TYR A 141 -47.61 -46.65 -12.26
CA TYR A 141 -46.60 -45.92 -12.98
C TYR A 141 -47.23 -44.74 -13.70
N VAL A 142 -46.75 -43.54 -13.42
CA VAL A 142 -47.20 -42.30 -14.04
C VAL A 142 -46.03 -41.65 -14.77
N ASN A 143 -46.22 -41.36 -16.05
CA ASN A 143 -45.28 -40.58 -16.85
C ASN A 143 -46.04 -39.54 -17.67
N ILE A 144 -46.16 -38.34 -17.12
CA ILE A 144 -46.94 -37.26 -17.72
C ILE A 144 -46.22 -36.63 -18.92
N LEU A 145 -44.90 -36.82 -19.00
CA LEU A 145 -44.03 -36.23 -20.06
C LEU A 145 -43.92 -37.11 -21.30
N SER A 146 -44.31 -38.41 -21.21
CA SER A 146 -44.24 -39.37 -22.34
C SER A 146 -45.56 -40.14 -22.47
N SER A 147 -46.00 -40.28 -23.69
CA SER A 147 -47.19 -41.10 -24.05
C SER A 147 -46.88 -42.61 -24.08
N SER A 148 -45.63 -43.03 -24.02
CA SER A 148 -45.25 -44.44 -23.92
C SER A 148 -45.49 -44.93 -22.50
N GLY A 149 -46.54 -45.67 -22.23
CA GLY A 149 -46.87 -46.19 -20.92
C GLY A 149 -45.94 -47.32 -20.41
N GLU A 150 -44.77 -47.49 -20.97
CA GLU A 150 -43.80 -48.51 -20.58
C GLU A 150 -43.19 -48.19 -19.22
N LYS A 151 -43.35 -49.10 -18.29
CA LYS A 151 -42.72 -49.03 -16.96
C LYS A 151 -41.22 -49.27 -17.06
N PRO A 152 -40.41 -48.53 -16.23
CA PRO A 152 -38.98 -48.78 -16.19
C PRO A 152 -38.70 -50.21 -15.73
N GLY A 153 -37.88 -50.92 -16.47
CA GLY A 153 -37.41 -52.24 -16.07
C GLY A 153 -36.54 -52.20 -14.83
N ILE A 154 -36.43 -53.31 -14.13
CA ILE A 154 -35.61 -53.42 -12.90
C ILE A 154 -34.18 -52.97 -13.16
N PHE A 155 -33.60 -53.36 -14.29
CA PHE A 155 -32.22 -52.97 -14.67
C PHE A 155 -32.03 -51.45 -14.82
N ALA A 156 -32.96 -50.78 -15.50
CA ALA A 156 -32.93 -49.32 -15.64
C ALA A 156 -33.09 -48.62 -14.31
N SER A 157 -33.95 -49.12 -13.45
CA SER A 157 -34.18 -48.59 -12.08
C SER A 157 -32.95 -48.71 -11.19
N VAL A 158 -32.24 -49.89 -11.28
CA VAL A 158 -31.00 -50.08 -10.52
C VAL A 158 -29.89 -49.16 -11.03
N ILE A 159 -29.73 -48.99 -12.36
CA ILE A 159 -28.73 -48.06 -12.91
C ILE A 159 -29.01 -46.61 -12.48
N ALA A 160 -30.27 -46.14 -12.57
CA ALA A 160 -30.65 -44.79 -12.18
C ALA A 160 -30.36 -44.54 -10.68
N PHE A 161 -30.65 -45.54 -9.85
CA PHE A 161 -30.34 -45.47 -8.41
C PHE A 161 -28.84 -45.40 -8.14
N LEU A 162 -28.02 -46.25 -8.77
CA LEU A 162 -26.58 -46.25 -8.58
C LEU A 162 -25.94 -44.92 -9.06
N LEU A 163 -26.39 -44.39 -10.19
CA LEU A 163 -25.90 -43.11 -10.70
C LEU A 163 -26.25 -41.96 -9.77
N LEU A 164 -27.49 -41.93 -9.26
CA LEU A 164 -27.90 -40.90 -8.29
C LEU A 164 -27.10 -41.00 -6.97
N LEU A 165 -26.88 -42.23 -6.47
CA LEU A 165 -26.07 -42.45 -5.27
C LEU A 165 -24.67 -41.91 -5.43
N ILE A 166 -23.97 -42.27 -6.50
CA ILE A 166 -22.62 -41.78 -6.78
C ILE A 166 -22.62 -40.26 -6.93
N ALA A 167 -23.57 -39.70 -7.71
CA ALA A 167 -23.65 -38.27 -7.96
C ALA A 167 -23.88 -37.46 -6.69
N CYS A 168 -24.86 -37.88 -5.85
CA CYS A 168 -25.17 -37.15 -4.62
C CYS A 168 -23.99 -37.10 -3.63
N PHE A 169 -23.30 -38.22 -3.43
CA PHE A 169 -22.14 -38.25 -2.54
C PHE A 169 -20.94 -37.51 -3.10
N SER A 170 -20.62 -37.70 -4.39
CA SER A 170 -19.50 -37.01 -5.03
C SER A 170 -19.68 -35.50 -5.06
N VAL A 171 -20.87 -35.02 -5.40
CA VAL A 171 -21.18 -33.58 -5.42
C VAL A 171 -21.13 -33.00 -4.00
N ASN A 172 -21.70 -33.69 -3.00
CA ASN A 172 -21.61 -33.24 -1.63
C ASN A 172 -20.17 -33.03 -1.15
N ASP A 173 -19.31 -34.03 -1.34
CA ASP A 173 -17.94 -33.97 -0.88
C ASP A 173 -17.11 -32.94 -1.69
N MET A 174 -17.33 -32.85 -3.00
CA MET A 174 -16.67 -31.85 -3.83
C MET A 174 -17.00 -30.40 -3.41
N ILE A 175 -18.29 -30.09 -3.26
CA ILE A 175 -18.72 -28.75 -2.92
C ILE A 175 -18.27 -28.37 -1.49
N TYR A 176 -18.40 -29.30 -0.55
CA TYR A 176 -17.94 -29.07 0.81
C TYR A 176 -16.44 -28.75 0.84
N ASN A 177 -15.62 -29.51 0.12
CA ASN A 177 -14.16 -29.28 0.07
C ASN A 177 -13.81 -27.93 -0.57
N ILE A 178 -14.49 -27.57 -1.68
CA ILE A 178 -14.29 -26.27 -2.34
C ILE A 178 -14.64 -25.14 -1.38
N TYR A 179 -15.79 -25.24 -0.72
CA TYR A 179 -16.26 -24.18 0.18
C TYR A 179 -15.39 -24.06 1.44
N TYR A 180 -14.92 -25.17 1.96
CA TYR A 180 -13.98 -25.21 3.08
C TYR A 180 -12.66 -24.52 2.74
N GLN A 181 -12.05 -24.90 1.61
CA GLN A 181 -10.80 -24.27 1.14
C GLN A 181 -10.97 -22.78 0.87
N TYR A 182 -12.08 -22.38 0.27
CA TYR A 182 -12.37 -20.97 0.00
C TYR A 182 -12.46 -20.17 1.31
N ASN A 183 -13.17 -20.70 2.30
CA ASN A 183 -13.31 -20.02 3.59
C ASN A 183 -11.99 -19.93 4.37
N GLU A 184 -11.17 -20.98 4.35
CA GLU A 184 -9.84 -21.00 4.95
C GLU A 184 -8.93 -19.93 4.32
N LYS A 185 -8.91 -19.85 2.98
CA LYS A 185 -8.14 -18.83 2.26
C LYS A 185 -8.62 -17.42 2.58
N ASN A 186 -9.92 -17.19 2.66
CA ASN A 186 -10.45 -15.86 2.99
C ASN A 186 -10.11 -15.42 4.41
N THR A 187 -10.14 -16.32 5.38
CA THR A 187 -9.74 -15.99 6.76
C THR A 187 -8.25 -15.72 6.85
N ALA A 188 -7.41 -16.49 6.17
CA ALA A 188 -5.97 -16.26 6.09
C ALA A 188 -5.65 -14.91 5.41
N LEU A 189 -6.32 -14.59 4.31
CA LEU A 189 -6.15 -13.31 3.60
C LEU A 189 -6.55 -12.13 4.50
N SER A 190 -7.68 -12.21 5.20
CA SER A 190 -8.13 -11.15 6.11
C SER A 190 -7.12 -10.91 7.23
N SER A 191 -6.59 -11.99 7.85
CA SER A 191 -5.58 -11.86 8.91
C SER A 191 -4.26 -11.30 8.40
N ALA A 192 -3.85 -11.64 7.17
CA ALA A 192 -2.67 -11.08 6.53
C ALA A 192 -2.83 -9.58 6.25
N LEU A 193 -3.99 -9.17 5.73
CA LEU A 193 -4.31 -7.75 5.51
C LEU A 193 -4.29 -6.93 6.81
N ASP A 194 -4.86 -7.45 7.89
CA ASP A 194 -4.84 -6.80 9.20
C ASP A 194 -3.41 -6.66 9.74
N SER A 195 -2.57 -7.68 9.52
CA SER A 195 -1.16 -7.65 9.90
C SER A 195 -0.37 -6.60 9.11
N VAL A 196 -0.56 -6.55 7.79
CA VAL A 196 0.06 -5.53 6.91
C VAL A 196 -0.37 -4.12 7.34
N LYS A 197 -1.65 -3.92 7.65
CA LYS A 197 -2.15 -2.63 8.11
C LYS A 197 -1.49 -2.19 9.42
N LYS A 198 -1.37 -3.10 10.40
CA LYS A 198 -0.70 -2.81 11.68
C LYS A 198 0.78 -2.45 11.49
N LEU A 199 1.48 -3.20 10.62
CA LEU A 199 2.89 -2.90 10.30
C LEU A 199 3.04 -1.52 9.65
N LYS A 200 2.13 -1.17 8.74
CA LYS A 200 2.12 0.15 8.11
C LYS A 200 1.87 1.26 9.14
N ASP A 201 0.87 1.11 10.00
CA ASP A 201 0.54 2.10 11.03
C ASP A 201 1.74 2.30 12.01
N GLN A 202 2.44 1.23 12.34
CA GLN A 202 3.68 1.30 13.13
C GLN A 202 4.78 2.03 12.38
N GLN A 203 5.03 1.68 11.12
CA GLN A 203 6.04 2.31 10.28
C GLN A 203 5.78 3.82 10.11
N ASP A 204 4.54 4.22 9.86
CA ASP A 204 4.17 5.64 9.74
C ASP A 204 4.39 6.39 11.08
N GLY A 205 4.21 5.70 12.22
CA GLY A 205 4.56 6.23 13.53
C GLY A 205 6.07 6.44 13.73
N ASP A 206 6.89 5.48 13.31
CA ASP A 206 8.35 5.57 13.36
C ASP A 206 8.87 6.68 12.44
N TYR A 207 8.30 6.81 11.24
CA TYR A 207 8.60 7.92 10.31
C TYR A 207 8.27 9.27 10.91
N PHE A 208 7.11 9.40 11.55
CA PHE A 208 6.71 10.63 12.22
C PHE A 208 7.68 11.02 13.35
N LEU A 209 8.10 10.07 14.20
CA LEU A 209 9.07 10.35 15.25
C LEU A 209 10.41 10.82 14.67
N THR A 210 10.86 10.23 13.58
CA THR A 210 12.12 10.63 12.92
C THR A 210 12.00 12.01 12.28
N SER A 211 10.87 12.34 11.64
CA SER A 211 10.64 13.69 11.09
C SER A 211 10.66 14.78 12.18
N LEU A 212 10.13 14.49 13.37
CA LEU A 212 10.21 15.40 14.52
C LEU A 212 11.64 15.65 15.01
N LEU A 213 12.55 14.66 14.83
CA LEU A 213 13.97 14.84 15.19
C LEU A 213 14.70 15.75 14.19
N LEU A 214 14.24 15.78 12.94
CA LEU A 214 14.83 16.64 11.89
C LEU A 214 14.26 18.06 11.88
N GLU A 215 12.99 18.24 12.25
CA GLU A 215 12.31 19.54 12.23
C GLU A 215 13.11 20.69 12.87
N PRO A 216 13.79 20.52 14.05
CA PRO A 216 14.56 21.59 14.69
C PRO A 216 15.78 22.06 13.89
N PHE A 217 16.23 21.29 12.89
CA PHE A 217 17.38 21.64 12.06
C PHE A 217 16.98 22.44 10.82
N TYR A 218 15.73 22.37 10.41
CA TYR A 218 15.23 23.02 9.22
C TYR A 218 14.83 24.47 9.53
N SER A 219 15.54 25.42 8.92
CA SER A 219 15.20 26.85 9.00
C SER A 219 15.03 27.36 7.58
N GLU A 220 13.80 27.68 7.18
CA GLU A 220 13.49 28.09 5.81
C GLU A 220 14.14 29.40 5.40
N GLN A 221 14.30 30.34 6.34
CA GLN A 221 14.88 31.65 6.09
C GLN A 221 15.73 32.13 7.28
N LYS A 222 16.86 32.72 6.96
CA LYS A 222 17.73 33.37 7.96
C LYS A 222 18.35 34.63 7.36
N GLU A 223 18.20 35.73 8.06
CA GLU A 223 18.80 36.99 7.66
C GLU A 223 19.81 37.44 8.73
N THR A 224 20.95 37.88 8.26
CA THR A 224 21.96 38.58 9.05
C THR A 224 22.21 39.92 8.41
N GLY A 225 23.08 40.79 8.97
CA GLY A 225 23.30 42.14 8.42
C GLY A 225 23.60 42.18 6.92
N LEU A 226 24.53 41.32 6.46
CA LEU A 226 25.00 41.30 5.06
C LEU A 226 24.70 39.97 4.33
N ILE A 227 24.03 39.02 4.96
CA ILE A 227 23.72 37.70 4.38
C ILE A 227 22.23 37.39 4.52
N SER A 228 21.60 36.97 3.42
CA SER A 228 20.25 36.39 3.39
C SER A 228 20.32 34.97 2.91
N MET A 229 19.69 34.06 3.62
CA MET A 229 19.61 32.63 3.26
C MET A 229 18.18 32.17 3.15
N GLU A 230 17.89 31.42 2.11
CA GLU A 230 16.64 30.73 1.85
C GLU A 230 16.92 29.25 1.63
N ILE A 231 16.06 28.36 2.17
CA ILE A 231 16.12 26.91 1.93
C ILE A 231 14.79 26.46 1.30
N LEU A 232 14.90 25.63 0.28
CA LEU A 232 13.81 24.84 -0.26
C LEU A 232 14.14 23.37 -0.04
N MET A 233 13.26 22.66 0.64
CA MET A 233 13.41 21.25 0.90
C MET A 233 12.13 20.51 0.53
N ARG A 234 12.27 19.41 -0.20
CA ARG A 234 11.18 18.52 -0.60
C ARG A 234 11.67 17.08 -0.48
N GLN A 235 11.33 16.43 0.60
CA GLN A 235 11.66 15.03 0.79
C GLN A 235 10.77 14.14 -0.10
N TYR A 236 11.34 13.07 -0.63
CA TYR A 236 10.66 12.20 -1.59
C TYR A 236 9.61 11.32 -0.92
N LYS A 237 9.92 10.79 0.26
CA LYS A 237 9.00 9.90 0.99
C LYS A 237 7.93 10.70 1.71
N ARG A 238 6.67 10.58 1.23
CA ARG A 238 5.51 11.16 1.88
C ARG A 238 4.69 10.09 2.61
N PHE A 239 4.14 10.43 3.75
CA PHE A 239 3.29 9.56 4.55
C PHE A 239 2.23 10.36 5.31
N ILE A 240 1.17 9.66 5.76
CA ILE A 240 0.09 10.28 6.53
C ILE A 240 0.10 9.73 7.94
N PHE A 241 0.25 10.62 8.94
CA PHE A 241 0.16 10.26 10.34
C PHE A 241 -0.91 11.11 11.03
N LYS A 242 -1.89 10.46 11.69
CA LYS A 242 -3.02 11.12 12.37
C LYS A 242 -3.76 12.14 11.49
N GLY A 243 -3.91 11.85 10.20
CA GLY A 243 -4.64 12.68 9.24
C GLY A 243 -3.89 13.92 8.73
N LYS A 244 -2.60 14.07 9.06
CA LYS A 244 -1.70 15.10 8.50
C LYS A 244 -0.66 14.44 7.60
N GLU A 245 -0.29 15.14 6.54
CA GLU A 245 0.78 14.73 5.63
C GLU A 245 2.13 15.22 6.18
N TYR A 246 3.12 14.34 6.10
CA TYR A 246 4.51 14.57 6.46
C TYR A 246 5.40 14.00 5.38
N ASP A 247 6.65 14.47 5.33
CA ASP A 247 7.69 13.93 4.46
C ASP A 247 8.92 13.53 5.28
N LEU A 248 9.78 12.70 4.70
CA LEU A 248 10.97 12.16 5.32
C LEU A 248 11.99 11.77 4.25
N GLY A 249 13.26 12.13 4.45
CA GLY A 249 14.34 11.80 3.53
C GLY A 249 15.72 11.97 4.14
N GLY A 250 16.74 11.77 3.31
CA GLY A 250 18.16 11.85 3.67
C GLY A 250 18.77 13.26 3.55
N ASP A 251 18.07 14.19 2.90
CA ASP A 251 18.56 15.54 2.72
C ASP A 251 18.56 16.34 4.03
N ALA A 252 19.61 17.08 4.24
CA ALA A 252 19.85 17.88 5.42
C ALA A 252 20.37 19.29 5.07
N CYS A 253 19.74 20.31 5.63
CA CYS A 253 20.22 21.69 5.54
C CYS A 253 20.33 22.28 6.93
N LEU A 254 21.46 22.89 7.24
CA LEU A 254 21.67 23.57 8.50
C LEU A 254 22.42 24.89 8.28
N SER A 255 22.05 25.92 9.01
CA SER A 255 22.78 27.18 9.04
C SER A 255 22.84 27.73 10.44
N ASP A 256 23.89 28.47 10.73
CA ASP A 256 24.05 29.19 11.98
C ASP A 256 24.89 30.48 11.82
N VAL A 257 24.79 31.34 12.82
CA VAL A 257 25.59 32.58 12.90
C VAL A 257 26.35 32.57 14.22
N ILE A 258 27.67 32.77 14.12
CA ILE A 258 28.53 32.83 15.28
C ILE A 258 29.32 34.16 15.31
N PHE A 259 29.70 34.58 16.49
CA PHE A 259 30.56 35.75 16.71
C PHE A 259 31.87 35.26 17.32
N VAL A 260 32.94 35.56 16.63
CA VAL A 260 34.28 35.21 17.09
C VAL A 260 35.19 36.46 16.97
N LYS A 261 35.75 36.92 18.08
CA LYS A 261 36.62 38.13 18.13
C LYS A 261 35.96 39.41 17.61
N GLY A 262 34.65 39.53 17.69
CA GLY A 262 33.94 40.67 17.14
C GLY A 262 33.54 40.56 15.69
N GLU A 263 34.09 39.58 14.98
CA GLU A 263 33.73 39.26 13.61
C GLU A 263 32.54 38.28 13.59
N LYS A 264 31.70 38.42 12.58
CA LYS A 264 30.50 37.63 12.38
C LYS A 264 30.70 36.64 11.26
N TYR A 265 30.47 35.41 11.56
CA TYR A 265 30.57 34.28 10.60
C TYR A 265 29.23 33.60 10.39
N PHE A 266 28.88 33.38 9.14
CA PHE A 266 27.77 32.58 8.72
C PHE A 266 28.24 31.15 8.40
N ILE A 267 27.72 30.17 9.11
CA ILE A 267 28.06 28.76 8.90
C ILE A 267 26.87 28.08 8.23
N PHE A 268 27.16 27.21 7.29
CA PHE A 268 26.13 26.43 6.57
C PHE A 268 26.58 25.00 6.31
N LEU A 269 25.60 24.11 6.16
CA LEU A 269 25.75 22.74 5.71
C LEU A 269 24.57 22.38 4.82
N ASN A 270 24.83 21.78 3.66
CA ASN A 270 23.87 21.05 2.85
C ASN A 270 24.44 19.66 2.63
N GLY A 271 23.66 18.61 2.85
CA GLY A 271 24.13 17.24 2.74
C GLY A 271 23.02 16.28 2.45
N ASP A 272 23.42 15.12 1.96
CA ASP A 272 22.56 13.99 1.67
C ASP A 272 23.17 12.72 2.25
N ALA A 273 22.43 12.06 3.13
CA ALA A 273 22.83 10.81 3.75
C ALA A 273 22.28 9.61 2.95
N MET A 274 23.18 8.70 2.59
CA MET A 274 22.85 7.49 1.85
C MET A 274 21.73 6.69 2.50
N GLY A 275 20.78 6.24 1.68
CA GLY A 275 19.69 5.37 2.08
C GLY A 275 18.32 5.99 1.85
N LYS A 276 17.31 5.14 1.64
CA LYS A 276 15.94 5.63 1.37
C LYS A 276 15.11 5.70 2.65
N SER A 277 14.27 6.73 2.73
CA SER A 277 13.32 6.91 3.83
C SER A 277 13.99 6.92 5.22
N MET A 278 13.73 5.93 6.08
CA MET A 278 14.23 5.87 7.45
C MET A 278 15.76 5.82 7.56
N GLN A 279 16.42 5.11 6.66
CA GLN A 279 17.89 4.99 6.70
C GLN A 279 18.55 6.34 6.37
N GLY A 280 18.13 6.98 5.28
CA GLY A 280 18.63 8.33 4.91
C GLY A 280 18.33 9.34 6.02
N ALA A 281 17.08 9.37 6.51
CA ALA A 281 16.68 10.26 7.59
C ALA A 281 17.50 10.05 8.88
N GLY A 282 17.81 8.80 9.22
CA GLY A 282 18.73 8.49 10.34
C GLY A 282 20.11 9.09 10.14
N GLY A 283 20.66 8.98 8.94
CA GLY A 283 21.93 9.62 8.57
C GLY A 283 21.87 11.15 8.62
N ALA A 284 20.78 11.74 8.14
CA ALA A 284 20.55 13.19 8.21
C ALA A 284 20.47 13.70 9.66
N VAL A 285 19.78 12.97 10.56
CA VAL A 285 19.77 13.29 11.99
C VAL A 285 21.19 13.27 12.58
N VAL A 286 21.97 12.24 12.26
CA VAL A 286 23.38 12.16 12.73
C VAL A 286 24.20 13.32 12.19
N LEU A 287 24.13 13.58 10.88
CA LEU A 287 24.87 14.66 10.23
C LEU A 287 24.55 16.02 10.86
N CYS A 288 23.27 16.36 10.98
CA CYS A 288 22.83 17.61 11.58
C CYS A 288 23.20 17.74 13.06
N SER A 289 23.00 16.65 13.84
CA SER A 289 23.27 16.68 15.28
C SER A 289 24.75 16.86 15.58
N VAL A 290 25.62 16.15 14.87
CA VAL A 290 27.08 16.26 15.03
C VAL A 290 27.55 17.64 14.58
N PHE A 291 27.14 18.10 13.41
CA PHE A 291 27.52 19.42 12.91
C PHE A 291 27.05 20.56 13.83
N ARG A 292 25.82 20.47 14.35
CA ARG A 292 25.30 21.41 15.34
C ARG A 292 26.11 21.41 16.62
N SER A 293 26.52 20.23 17.12
CA SER A 293 27.38 20.09 18.29
C SER A 293 28.74 20.75 18.07
N ILE A 294 29.35 20.56 16.89
CA ILE A 294 30.63 21.20 16.52
C ILE A 294 30.48 22.73 16.51
N THR A 295 29.38 23.24 15.91
CA THR A 295 29.10 24.67 15.85
C THR A 295 28.86 25.28 17.23
N GLU A 296 28.09 24.61 18.09
CA GLU A 296 27.87 25.06 19.48
C GLU A 296 29.14 25.01 20.33
N HIS A 297 30.00 24.02 20.10
CA HIS A 297 31.31 23.98 20.74
C HIS A 297 32.18 25.17 20.36
N LEU A 298 32.19 25.57 19.07
CA LEU A 298 32.89 26.78 18.62
C LEU A 298 32.31 28.03 19.30
N ARG A 299 30.99 28.14 19.47
CA ARG A 299 30.34 29.28 20.14
C ARG A 299 30.73 29.40 21.60
N THR A 300 30.92 28.29 22.28
CA THR A 300 31.15 28.25 23.76
C THR A 300 32.63 28.21 24.13
N SER A 301 33.51 27.67 23.27
CA SER A 301 34.96 27.56 23.53
C SER A 301 35.70 28.87 23.28
N VAL A 302 35.40 29.88 24.06
CA VAL A 302 35.80 31.28 23.89
C VAL A 302 37.27 31.58 24.19
N ASN A 303 38.20 30.66 24.12
CA ASN A 303 39.62 31.02 24.11
C ASN A 303 40.11 31.28 22.67
N THR A 304 39.47 32.26 22.06
CA THR A 304 39.55 32.60 20.63
C THR A 304 40.76 33.41 20.25
N ALA A 305 41.85 33.38 21.01
CA ALA A 305 43.08 34.11 20.62
C ALA A 305 43.63 33.64 19.26
N GLU A 306 43.31 32.42 18.82
CA GLU A 306 43.84 31.82 17.58
C GLU A 306 42.75 31.15 16.71
N PHE A 307 41.52 31.67 16.66
CA PHE A 307 40.51 31.11 15.74
C PHE A 307 40.98 31.24 14.29
N ARG A 308 41.08 30.10 13.61
CA ARG A 308 41.39 29.96 12.20
C ARG A 308 40.28 29.19 11.52
N PRO A 309 39.45 29.84 10.70
CA PRO A 309 38.33 29.19 10.03
C PRO A 309 38.71 27.92 9.25
N GLU A 310 39.86 27.93 8.59
CA GLU A 310 40.39 26.80 7.83
C GLU A 310 40.67 25.57 8.72
N LEU A 311 41.32 25.75 9.87
CA LEU A 311 41.58 24.68 10.82
C LEU A 311 40.29 24.13 11.43
N TRP A 312 39.32 25.01 11.70
CA TRP A 312 38.00 24.59 12.21
C TRP A 312 37.29 23.73 11.18
N LEU A 313 37.32 24.06 9.88
CA LEU A 313 36.73 23.23 8.82
C LEU A 313 37.38 21.86 8.74
N LEU A 314 38.73 21.81 8.77
CA LEU A 314 39.46 20.53 8.76
C LEU A 314 39.13 19.64 9.95
N GLN A 315 39.04 20.22 11.15
CA GLN A 315 38.61 19.47 12.36
C GLN A 315 37.18 19.01 12.24
N SER A 316 36.25 19.89 11.79
CA SER A 316 34.85 19.56 11.59
C SER A 316 34.67 18.41 10.60
N PHE A 317 35.42 18.40 9.49
CA PHE A 317 35.45 17.33 8.52
C PHE A 317 35.92 16.01 9.18
N GLY A 318 37.02 16.06 9.93
CA GLY A 318 37.56 14.89 10.63
C GLY A 318 36.58 14.30 11.66
N ASP A 319 35.90 15.16 12.43
CA ASP A 319 34.91 14.72 13.43
C ASP A 319 33.67 14.11 12.77
N LEU A 320 33.12 14.74 11.72
CA LEU A 320 32.01 14.22 10.93
C LEU A 320 32.39 12.88 10.28
N HIS A 321 33.55 12.83 9.63
CA HIS A 321 34.04 11.64 8.94
C HIS A 321 34.16 10.47 9.91
N LYS A 322 34.78 10.68 11.07
CA LYS A 322 34.97 9.64 12.10
C LYS A 322 33.65 9.05 12.62
N VAL A 323 32.61 9.89 12.75
CA VAL A 323 31.29 9.41 13.15
C VAL A 323 30.69 8.52 12.05
N PHE A 324 30.75 8.94 10.80
CA PHE A 324 30.22 8.14 9.69
C PHE A 324 31.06 6.90 9.39
N GLU A 325 32.38 6.94 9.60
CA GLU A 325 33.27 5.78 9.49
C GLU A 325 32.88 4.66 10.48
N SER A 326 32.36 5.03 11.66
CA SER A 326 31.88 4.04 12.66
C SER A 326 30.75 3.16 12.15
N PHE A 327 30.06 3.55 11.09
CA PHE A 327 29.04 2.73 10.43
C PHE A 327 29.63 1.71 9.44
N MET A 328 30.97 1.60 9.36
CA MET A 328 31.68 0.58 8.56
C MET A 328 31.24 0.53 7.08
N GLY A 329 30.97 1.68 6.46
CA GLY A 329 30.52 1.81 5.07
C GLY A 329 29.04 1.50 4.83
N LEU A 330 28.28 1.14 5.87
CA LEU A 330 26.82 0.91 5.74
C LEU A 330 26.02 2.20 5.61
N MET A 331 26.59 3.32 6.01
CA MET A 331 25.99 4.66 5.89
C MET A 331 27.10 5.66 5.53
N LEU A 332 26.96 6.27 4.37
CA LEU A 332 27.83 7.34 3.92
C LEU A 332 27.00 8.63 3.81
N ALA A 333 27.64 9.77 3.84
CA ALA A 333 26.98 11.04 3.54
C ALA A 333 27.83 11.88 2.58
N SER A 334 27.19 12.43 1.56
CA SER A 334 27.75 13.54 0.79
C SER A 334 27.33 14.84 1.45
N CYS A 335 28.21 15.82 1.53
CA CYS A 335 27.85 17.13 2.05
C CYS A 335 28.81 18.21 1.58
N ILE A 336 28.27 19.43 1.52
CA ILE A 336 29.06 20.64 1.42
C ILE A 336 28.79 21.52 2.65
N PHE A 337 29.81 21.98 3.32
CA PHE A 337 29.68 22.85 4.46
C PHE A 337 30.79 23.92 4.45
N GLY A 338 30.51 25.07 5.03
CA GLY A 338 31.41 26.17 4.98
C GLY A 338 31.16 27.24 6.02
N ILE A 339 32.07 28.21 6.01
CA ILE A 339 32.04 29.38 6.87
C ILE A 339 32.31 30.61 6.00
N LEU A 340 31.43 31.60 6.08
CA LEU A 340 31.51 32.87 5.37
C LEU A 340 31.70 34.01 6.38
N GLU A 341 32.80 34.72 6.27
CA GLU A 341 33.06 35.93 7.05
C GLU A 341 32.22 37.08 6.50
N GLU A 342 31.32 37.61 7.36
CA GLU A 342 30.32 38.58 6.89
C GLU A 342 30.97 39.91 6.43
N SER A 343 32.03 40.37 7.12
CA SER A 343 32.66 41.64 6.85
C SER A 343 33.49 41.66 5.58
N SER A 344 34.21 40.57 5.30
CA SER A 344 35.13 40.49 4.15
C SER A 344 34.52 39.82 2.93
N GLY A 345 33.50 38.99 3.09
CA GLY A 345 32.99 38.12 2.03
C GLY A 345 33.91 36.93 1.74
N GLU A 346 34.84 36.62 2.63
CA GLU A 346 35.72 35.46 2.49
C GLU A 346 34.92 34.17 2.85
N LEU A 347 34.78 33.30 1.86
CA LEU A 347 34.14 32.00 1.96
C LEU A 347 35.20 30.91 2.00
N LEU A 348 35.20 30.11 3.05
CA LEU A 348 35.94 28.86 3.13
C LEU A 348 34.93 27.70 3.22
N PHE A 349 35.15 26.64 2.44
CA PHE A 349 34.22 25.50 2.42
C PHE A 349 34.92 24.19 2.08
N MET A 350 34.25 23.09 2.38
CA MET A 350 34.68 21.75 2.04
C MET A 350 33.51 21.02 1.38
N ASN A 351 33.81 20.32 0.29
CA ASN A 351 32.85 19.49 -0.43
C ASN A 351 33.25 18.01 -0.33
N ALA A 352 32.39 17.16 0.22
CA ALA A 352 32.56 15.73 0.39
C ALA A 352 31.70 14.97 -0.64
N GLU A 353 32.14 14.93 -1.88
CA GLU A 353 31.41 14.30 -3.02
C GLU A 353 29.92 14.71 -3.07
N HIS A 354 29.66 15.99 -2.83
CA HIS A 354 28.33 16.60 -2.96
C HIS A 354 28.27 17.40 -4.26
N PRO A 355 27.10 17.62 -4.88
CA PRO A 355 27.01 18.46 -6.07
C PRO A 355 27.69 19.81 -5.92
N PHE A 356 28.28 20.28 -7.00
CA PHE A 356 29.12 21.49 -7.00
C PHE A 356 28.40 22.76 -6.54
N LEU A 357 29.09 23.60 -5.82
CA LEU A 357 28.65 24.93 -5.43
C LEU A 357 28.49 25.83 -6.66
N ILE A 358 27.33 26.48 -6.78
CA ILE A 358 26.99 27.33 -7.92
C ILE A 358 27.04 28.80 -7.49
N LEU A 359 27.75 29.64 -8.25
CA LEU A 359 27.69 31.07 -8.14
C LEU A 359 26.77 31.64 -9.22
N TYR A 360 25.81 32.46 -8.79
CA TYR A 360 25.03 33.32 -9.69
C TYR A 360 25.45 34.77 -9.51
N ARG A 361 26.08 35.34 -10.55
CA ARG A 361 26.61 36.69 -10.60
C ARG A 361 26.32 37.27 -11.98
N ASP A 362 25.91 38.52 -12.09
CA ASP A 362 25.64 39.22 -13.35
C ASP A 362 24.73 38.45 -14.31
N GLU A 363 23.66 37.92 -13.74
CA GLU A 363 22.63 37.06 -14.45
C GLU A 363 23.20 35.76 -15.05
N LYS A 364 24.41 35.34 -14.64
CA LYS A 364 25.04 34.09 -15.06
C LYS A 364 25.28 33.14 -13.90
N ALA A 365 25.01 31.87 -14.14
CA ALA A 365 25.27 30.79 -13.20
C ALA A 365 26.48 29.96 -13.64
N ARG A 366 27.37 29.62 -12.71
CA ARG A 366 28.53 28.77 -12.97
C ARG A 366 28.95 28.00 -11.74
N PHE A 367 29.55 26.85 -11.94
CA PHE A 367 30.24 26.15 -10.85
C PHE A 367 31.52 26.90 -10.45
N ILE A 368 31.83 26.88 -9.15
CA ILE A 368 33.08 27.50 -8.63
C ILE A 368 34.07 26.46 -8.12
N GLU A 369 33.82 25.22 -8.31
CA GLU A 369 34.65 24.07 -7.92
C GLU A 369 34.99 23.20 -9.14
N SER A 370 35.89 22.24 -8.91
CA SER A 370 36.28 21.20 -9.87
C SER A 370 36.35 19.84 -9.14
N GLU A 371 36.26 18.76 -9.87
CA GLU A 371 36.37 17.37 -9.32
C GLU A 371 37.68 17.19 -8.51
N SER A 372 38.77 17.81 -8.93
CA SER A 372 40.06 17.68 -8.25
C SER A 372 40.11 18.34 -6.87
N SER A 373 39.12 19.17 -6.54
CA SER A 373 38.98 19.85 -5.24
C SER A 373 37.98 19.22 -4.29
N MET A 374 37.37 18.09 -4.66
CA MET A 374 36.44 17.35 -3.82
C MET A 374 37.14 16.44 -2.84
N ASN A 375 36.58 16.36 -1.63
CA ASN A 375 36.91 15.33 -0.65
C ASN A 375 36.02 14.10 -0.85
N ARG A 376 36.44 12.93 -0.33
CA ARG A 376 35.64 11.73 -0.35
C ARG A 376 34.42 11.88 0.57
N LYS A 377 33.33 11.14 0.27
CA LYS A 377 32.13 11.08 1.13
C LYS A 377 32.48 10.77 2.57
N LEU A 378 31.76 11.36 3.49
CA LEU A 378 31.90 11.05 4.92
C LEU A 378 31.64 9.56 5.16
N GLY A 379 32.49 8.92 5.94
CA GLY A 379 32.40 7.50 6.26
C GLY A 379 33.04 6.57 5.23
N THR A 380 33.69 7.09 4.19
CA THR A 380 34.49 6.28 3.26
C THR A 380 35.67 5.67 4.01
N LEU A 381 35.81 4.33 3.99
CA LEU A 381 36.90 3.63 4.63
C LEU A 381 38.23 3.89 3.92
N GLU A 382 39.36 3.90 4.67
CA GLU A 382 40.71 4.04 4.13
C GLU A 382 40.94 5.33 3.32
N MET A 383 40.63 6.49 3.89
CA MET A 383 40.91 7.76 3.29
C MET A 383 42.44 8.05 3.29
N ASN A 384 43.05 8.01 2.10
CA ASN A 384 44.49 8.15 1.91
C ASN A 384 44.92 9.54 1.47
N SER A 385 44.01 10.53 1.36
CA SER A 385 44.28 11.91 0.92
C SER A 385 44.01 12.90 2.05
N ASP A 386 44.85 13.93 2.13
CA ASP A 386 44.59 15.05 3.03
C ASP A 386 43.33 15.79 2.62
N PRO A 387 42.47 16.20 3.58
CA PRO A 387 41.26 16.97 3.26
C PRO A 387 41.57 18.33 2.68
N ILE A 388 40.81 18.73 1.66
CA ILE A 388 40.99 19.97 0.92
C ILE A 388 39.97 21.01 1.38
N VAL A 389 40.43 22.18 1.85
CA VAL A 389 39.61 23.37 2.09
C VAL A 389 39.71 24.26 0.87
N GLN A 390 38.56 24.66 0.34
CA GLN A 390 38.46 25.59 -0.79
C GLN A 390 38.20 27.00 -0.28
N ARG A 391 38.66 27.99 -1.04
CA ARG A 391 38.55 29.43 -0.73
C ARG A 391 37.95 30.17 -1.91
N PHE A 392 36.97 31.02 -1.63
CA PHE A 392 36.36 31.90 -2.63
C PHE A 392 36.03 33.25 -2.00
N HIS A 393 36.08 34.32 -2.77
CA HIS A 393 35.77 35.67 -2.32
C HIS A 393 34.46 36.14 -2.98
N LEU A 394 33.45 36.40 -2.16
CA LEU A 394 32.15 36.92 -2.58
C LEU A 394 32.19 38.44 -2.68
N VAL A 395 31.52 38.99 -3.69
CA VAL A 395 31.32 40.42 -3.85
C VAL A 395 29.82 40.75 -3.69
N HIS A 396 29.52 42.04 -3.52
CA HIS A 396 28.15 42.53 -3.35
C HIS A 396 27.23 42.02 -4.48
N GLY A 397 26.09 41.43 -4.11
CA GLY A 397 25.09 40.93 -5.04
C GLY A 397 25.27 39.47 -5.44
N ASP A 398 26.35 38.83 -5.06
CA ASP A 398 26.55 37.40 -5.31
C ASP A 398 25.50 36.54 -4.64
N ILE A 399 25.09 35.50 -5.35
CA ILE A 399 24.20 34.47 -4.82
C ILE A 399 24.88 33.12 -5.01
N LEU A 400 24.98 32.37 -3.92
CA LEU A 400 25.41 30.98 -3.96
C LEU A 400 24.19 30.06 -3.94
N PHE A 401 24.25 28.97 -4.71
CA PHE A 401 23.31 27.88 -4.67
C PHE A 401 24.02 26.57 -4.36
N LEU A 402 23.51 25.85 -3.38
CA LEU A 402 23.91 24.50 -3.00
C LEU A 402 22.66 23.60 -3.09
N GLY A 403 22.83 22.32 -3.39
CA GLY A 403 21.69 21.41 -3.41
C GLY A 403 22.13 19.97 -3.55
N SER A 404 21.28 19.06 -3.10
CA SER A 404 21.45 17.62 -3.27
C SER A 404 21.36 17.19 -4.74
N ASP A 405 21.68 15.94 -5.03
CA ASP A 405 21.60 15.36 -6.38
C ASP A 405 20.17 15.24 -6.92
N GLY A 406 19.14 15.31 -6.06
CA GLY A 406 17.75 15.40 -6.49
C GLY A 406 17.42 16.58 -7.41
N LYS A 407 18.29 17.60 -7.48
CA LYS A 407 18.19 18.68 -8.47
C LYS A 407 18.68 18.25 -9.87
N ASP A 408 19.50 17.22 -9.93
CA ASP A 408 20.13 16.71 -11.15
C ASP A 408 19.34 15.50 -11.67
N ASP A 409 18.82 14.65 -10.75
CA ASP A 409 18.12 13.41 -11.02
C ASP A 409 16.61 13.63 -11.20
N LEU A 410 16.15 13.60 -12.45
CA LEU A 410 14.74 13.77 -12.79
C LEU A 410 14.18 12.53 -13.46
N GLY A 411 12.98 12.13 -13.04
CA GLY A 411 12.26 11.02 -13.64
C GLY A 411 11.57 11.42 -14.93
N LEU A 412 12.00 10.85 -16.04
CA LEU A 412 11.36 11.00 -17.34
C LEU A 412 10.40 9.82 -17.58
N ALA A 413 9.29 10.08 -18.24
CA ALA A 413 8.41 9.03 -18.77
C ALA A 413 8.92 8.61 -20.15
N ASP A 414 9.50 7.41 -20.26
CA ASP A 414 9.80 6.82 -21.56
C ASP A 414 8.48 6.46 -22.28
N PRO A 415 8.42 6.51 -23.63
CA PRO A 415 7.29 6.04 -24.43
C PRO A 415 6.85 4.59 -24.14
N SER A 416 7.75 3.76 -23.60
CA SER A 416 7.45 2.39 -23.13
C SER A 416 6.79 2.31 -21.74
N GLY A 417 6.64 3.45 -21.03
CA GLY A 417 6.11 3.50 -19.67
C GLY A 417 7.13 3.13 -18.57
N MET A 418 8.39 2.86 -18.93
CA MET A 418 9.47 2.71 -17.95
C MET A 418 9.96 4.08 -17.48
N ARG A 419 10.20 4.23 -16.18
CA ARG A 419 10.84 5.41 -15.61
C ARG A 419 12.33 5.36 -15.90
N VAL A 420 12.83 6.36 -16.60
CA VAL A 420 14.26 6.58 -16.81
C VAL A 420 14.66 7.79 -15.96
N VAL A 421 15.75 7.68 -15.21
CA VAL A 421 16.33 8.79 -14.47
C VAL A 421 17.30 9.50 -15.43
N ASP A 422 17.12 10.80 -15.58
CA ASP A 422 18.00 11.67 -16.35
C ASP A 422 18.83 12.49 -15.37
N SER A 423 20.13 12.21 -15.32
CA SER A 423 21.11 12.84 -14.43
C SER A 423 21.96 13.84 -15.21
N GLU A 424 21.46 15.07 -15.36
CA GLU A 424 22.18 16.14 -16.05
C GLU A 424 22.55 17.27 -15.07
N GLU A 425 23.78 17.25 -14.58
CA GLU A 425 24.30 18.18 -13.58
C GLU A 425 24.33 19.65 -14.04
N THR A 426 24.48 19.93 -15.36
CA THR A 426 24.56 21.29 -15.89
C THR A 426 23.22 21.97 -16.09
N ARG A 427 22.13 21.23 -16.12
CA ARG A 427 20.75 21.74 -16.33
C ARG A 427 20.40 22.83 -15.32
N ILE A 428 20.78 22.66 -14.06
CA ILE A 428 20.47 23.58 -12.97
C ILE A 428 21.02 25.00 -13.23
N LEU A 429 22.14 25.15 -13.94
CA LEU A 429 22.72 26.46 -14.27
C LEU A 429 21.76 27.28 -15.14
N SER A 430 21.23 26.69 -16.21
CA SER A 430 20.27 27.34 -17.11
C SER A 430 18.93 27.63 -16.42
N VAL A 431 18.53 26.76 -15.49
CA VAL A 431 17.30 26.93 -14.70
C VAL A 431 17.45 28.12 -13.74
N ILE A 432 18.55 28.23 -13.01
CA ILE A 432 18.84 29.37 -12.12
C ILE A 432 18.88 30.70 -12.91
N GLU A 433 19.54 30.72 -14.09
CA GLU A 433 19.57 31.92 -14.98
C GLU A 433 18.14 32.30 -15.40
N SER A 434 17.32 31.33 -15.83
CA SER A 434 15.93 31.55 -16.25
C SER A 434 15.03 32.02 -15.10
N ALA A 435 15.28 31.52 -13.89
CA ALA A 435 14.60 31.92 -12.66
C ALA A 435 15.11 33.28 -12.11
N LYS A 436 16.18 33.86 -12.69
CA LYS A 436 16.84 35.06 -12.17
C LYS A 436 17.29 34.95 -10.70
N GLY A 437 17.76 33.78 -10.31
CA GLY A 437 18.18 33.49 -8.95
C GLY A 437 17.08 33.39 -7.90
N ASP A 438 15.82 33.27 -8.29
CA ASP A 438 14.71 33.01 -7.38
C ASP A 438 14.60 31.50 -7.08
N ILE A 439 14.62 31.10 -5.81
CA ILE A 439 14.70 29.70 -5.39
C ILE A 439 13.41 28.94 -5.71
N GLN A 440 12.23 29.55 -5.53
CA GLN A 440 10.94 28.90 -5.77
C GLN A 440 10.72 28.67 -7.27
N LYS A 441 11.02 29.71 -8.09
CA LYS A 441 10.96 29.60 -9.55
C LYS A 441 11.99 28.60 -10.08
N THR A 442 13.17 28.50 -9.46
CA THR A 442 14.18 27.51 -9.82
C THR A 442 13.60 26.11 -9.66
N ALA A 443 12.96 25.80 -8.53
CA ALA A 443 12.33 24.50 -8.30
C ALA A 443 11.14 24.25 -9.25
N GLU A 444 10.30 25.26 -9.49
CA GLU A 444 9.17 25.14 -10.42
C GLU A 444 9.64 24.83 -11.84
N LEU A 445 10.65 25.56 -12.34
CA LEU A 445 11.21 25.33 -13.66
C LEU A 445 11.93 23.98 -13.75
N LEU A 446 12.64 23.55 -12.70
CA LEU A 446 13.32 22.26 -12.65
C LEU A 446 12.32 21.12 -12.89
N PHE A 447 11.17 21.15 -12.24
CA PHE A 447 10.15 20.11 -12.39
C PHE A 447 9.36 20.17 -13.72
N THR A 448 9.62 21.15 -14.59
CA THR A 448 9.12 21.10 -15.97
C THR A 448 9.89 20.11 -16.84
N PHE A 449 11.11 19.75 -16.44
CA PHE A 449 11.96 18.79 -17.16
C PHE A 449 11.66 17.35 -16.78
N GLY A 450 11.19 17.08 -15.56
CA GLY A 450 10.87 15.72 -15.10
C GLY A 450 10.26 15.69 -13.70
N ALA A 451 9.84 14.52 -13.28
CA ALA A 451 9.28 14.31 -11.94
C ALA A 451 10.40 14.12 -10.90
N GLN A 452 10.14 14.53 -9.67
CA GLN A 452 11.01 14.23 -8.53
C GLN A 452 11.13 12.70 -8.34
N VAL A 453 12.34 12.18 -8.21
CA VAL A 453 12.65 10.77 -7.99
C VAL A 453 13.50 10.51 -6.75
N ASP A 454 14.10 11.56 -6.20
CA ASP A 454 14.88 11.53 -4.96
C ASP A 454 14.56 12.73 -4.06
N ASP A 455 15.15 12.80 -2.89
CA ASP A 455 15.06 13.94 -1.99
C ASP A 455 15.68 15.16 -2.67
N LEU A 456 15.09 16.33 -2.47
CA LEU A 456 15.56 17.58 -3.05
C LEU A 456 15.77 18.63 -1.97
N SER A 457 16.98 19.11 -1.83
CA SER A 457 17.30 20.31 -1.08
C SER A 457 18.00 21.34 -1.96
N ILE A 458 17.62 22.60 -1.83
CA ILE A 458 18.31 23.74 -2.42
C ILE A 458 18.48 24.80 -1.33
N MET A 459 19.71 25.23 -1.10
CA MET A 459 20.04 26.35 -0.23
C MET A 459 20.57 27.50 -1.08
N LYS A 460 20.00 28.68 -0.89
CA LYS A 460 20.41 29.94 -1.55
C LYS A 460 20.98 30.87 -0.50
N ILE A 461 22.19 31.34 -0.71
CA ILE A 461 22.89 32.31 0.17
C ILE A 461 23.22 33.55 -0.66
N LYS A 462 22.65 34.68 -0.31
CA LYS A 462 22.90 35.98 -0.97
C LYS A 462 23.75 36.85 -0.08
N TYR A 463 24.82 37.45 -0.65
CA TYR A 463 25.77 38.31 0.02
C TYR A 463 25.56 39.78 -0.38
N PHE A 464 25.46 40.66 0.63
CA PHE A 464 25.29 42.10 0.47
C PHE A 464 26.48 42.82 1.10
N ASN A 465 27.35 43.37 0.33
CA ASN A 465 28.40 44.27 0.88
C ASN A 465 28.08 45.71 0.45
N ASP A 466 27.38 46.45 1.34
CA ASP A 466 27.19 47.88 1.12
C ASP A 466 28.47 48.63 1.55
N ALA A 467 29.45 48.69 0.64
CA ALA A 467 30.62 49.56 0.82
C ALA A 467 30.25 51.05 0.98
N SER A 468 28.96 51.40 0.86
CA SER A 468 28.43 52.75 1.00
C SER A 468 28.03 53.14 2.43
N LYS A 469 28.05 52.19 3.41
CA LYS A 469 27.69 52.45 4.82
C LYS A 469 28.89 52.61 5.75
N SER A 470 30.11 52.56 5.24
CA SER A 470 31.34 52.80 6.01
C SER A 470 31.88 54.21 5.77
N HIS A 471 31.06 55.23 6.09
CA HIS A 471 31.55 56.61 6.31
C HIS A 471 30.72 57.28 7.40
#